data_e1b68aedf2927f79a45db2828f83f122
#
_entry.id   e1b68aedf2927f79a45db2828f83f122
#
_cell.length_a   1.000
_cell.length_b   1.000
_cell.length_c   1.000
_cell.angle_alpha   90.00
_cell.angle_beta   90.00
_cell.angle_gamma   90.00
#
_symmetry.space_group_name_H-M   'P 1'
#
loop_
_entity.id
_entity.type
_entity.pdbx_description
1 polymer ?
#
loop_
_entity_poly.entity_id
_entity_poly.type
_entity_poly.pdbx_seq_one_letter_code
_entity_poly.pdbx_strand_id
1 'polypeptide(L)'
;MNHPVAVPEVMSADLPAGVFLLDVREDDEWTAGHAPEAVHVRLGDLGARLGKLPHDRELYVICRSGNRSAYAAQALAARGLNTVNVSDGMTGWAVAGRPMVSEDGTEPHVA
;
A
#
# COMPACT_ATOMS: atom_id res chain seq x y z
N MET A 1 18.64 -16.74 16.71
CA MET A 1 17.89 -17.06 15.50
C MET A 1 16.95 -15.91 15.18
N ASN A 2 17.01 -15.41 13.94
CA ASN A 2 16.16 -14.29 13.54
C ASN A 2 14.82 -14.81 13.05
N HIS A 3 13.75 -14.29 13.63
CA HIS A 3 12.40 -14.54 13.14
C HIS A 3 11.93 -13.35 12.30
N PRO A 4 11.20 -13.57 11.21
CA PRO A 4 10.60 -12.46 10.51
C PRO A 4 9.67 -11.69 11.43
N VAL A 5 9.61 -10.38 11.26
CA VAL A 5 8.66 -9.55 12.00
C VAL A 5 7.26 -9.94 11.55
N ALA A 6 6.38 -10.20 12.50
CA ALA A 6 4.98 -10.49 12.18
C ALA A 6 4.29 -9.19 11.75
N VAL A 7 3.78 -9.17 10.52
CA VAL A 7 3.04 -8.04 9.97
C VAL A 7 1.57 -8.39 9.93
N PRO A 8 0.70 -7.63 10.61
CA PRO A 8 -0.74 -7.86 10.51
C PRO A 8 -1.23 -7.66 9.09
N GLU A 9 -2.34 -8.32 8.77
CA GLU A 9 -2.99 -8.20 7.47
C GLU A 9 -4.42 -7.75 7.61
N VAL A 10 -4.92 -7.03 6.61
CA VAL A 10 -6.30 -6.58 6.55
C VAL A 10 -6.77 -6.70 5.10
N MET A 11 -8.05 -6.99 4.90
CA MET A 11 -8.68 -6.93 3.58
C MET A 11 -9.01 -5.48 3.26
N SER A 12 -8.95 -5.11 1.97
CA SER A 12 -9.26 -3.74 1.56
C SER A 12 -10.66 -3.29 1.98
N ALA A 13 -11.65 -4.21 1.99
CA ALA A 13 -13.00 -3.89 2.44
C ALA A 13 -13.07 -3.48 3.91
N ASP A 14 -12.10 -3.92 4.73
CA ASP A 14 -12.07 -3.69 6.17
C ASP A 14 -11.11 -2.57 6.59
N LEU A 15 -10.50 -1.89 5.62
CA LEU A 15 -9.54 -0.83 5.91
C LEU A 15 -10.22 0.34 6.62
N PRO A 16 -9.73 0.75 7.81
CA PRO A 16 -10.35 1.89 8.52
C PRO A 16 -10.20 3.19 7.75
N ALA A 17 -11.12 4.12 7.98
CA ALA A 17 -11.04 5.46 7.41
C ALA A 17 -9.91 6.26 8.06
N GLY A 18 -9.30 7.16 7.29
CA GLY A 18 -8.29 8.09 7.81
C GLY A 18 -6.92 7.49 8.05
N VAL A 19 -6.66 6.28 7.56
CA VAL A 19 -5.35 5.63 7.71
C VAL A 19 -4.35 6.19 6.70
N PHE A 20 -3.06 6.03 7.02
CA PHE A 20 -2.01 6.29 6.04
C PHE A 20 -1.89 5.09 5.12
N LEU A 21 -2.23 5.26 3.85
CA LEU A 21 -2.20 4.19 2.85
C LEU A 21 -1.03 4.43 1.90
N LEU A 22 -0.09 3.49 1.90
CA LEU A 22 1.12 3.55 1.09
C LEU A 22 0.99 2.59 -0.10
N ASP A 23 0.91 3.13 -1.30
CA ASP A 23 0.83 2.35 -2.54
C ASP A 23 2.24 2.17 -3.10
N VAL A 24 2.69 0.92 -3.21
CA VAL A 24 4.06 0.59 -3.61
C VAL A 24 4.16 0.09 -5.04
N ARG A 25 3.09 0.27 -5.83
CA ARG A 25 3.05 -0.17 -7.23
C ARG A 25 3.91 0.75 -8.12
N GLU A 26 4.07 0.33 -9.39
CA GLU A 26 4.79 1.11 -10.38
C GLU A 26 3.95 2.29 -10.88
N ASP A 27 4.61 3.23 -11.58
CA ASP A 27 3.99 4.48 -12.01
C ASP A 27 2.80 4.26 -12.95
N ASP A 28 2.89 3.30 -13.86
CA ASP A 28 1.80 3.00 -14.79
C ASP A 28 0.56 2.43 -14.09
N GLU A 29 0.78 1.61 -13.08
CA GLU A 29 -0.32 1.09 -12.26
C GLU A 29 -1.02 2.21 -11.48
N TRP A 30 -0.23 3.09 -10.90
CA TRP A 30 -0.72 4.25 -10.17
C TRP A 30 -1.53 5.18 -11.07
N THR A 31 -0.99 5.49 -12.24
CA THR A 31 -1.64 6.37 -13.21
C THR A 31 -3.01 5.84 -13.64
N ALA A 32 -3.10 4.52 -13.85
CA ALA A 32 -4.36 3.89 -14.29
C ALA A 32 -5.47 3.96 -13.25
N GLY A 33 -5.13 3.87 -11.98
CA GLY A 33 -6.12 3.96 -10.92
C GLY A 33 -5.53 3.65 -9.55
N HIS A 34 -5.89 4.46 -8.56
CA HIS A 34 -5.43 4.30 -7.18
C HIS A 34 -6.47 4.83 -6.20
N ALA A 35 -6.31 4.48 -4.94
CA ALA A 35 -7.15 5.04 -3.88
C ALA A 35 -6.89 6.55 -3.77
N PRO A 36 -7.94 7.39 -3.62
CA PRO A 36 -7.78 8.84 -3.70
C PRO A 36 -6.79 9.42 -2.69
N GLU A 37 -6.70 8.83 -1.51
CA GLU A 37 -5.90 9.36 -0.40
C GLU A 37 -4.57 8.65 -0.25
N ALA A 38 -4.23 7.70 -1.13
CA ALA A 38 -2.98 6.96 -1.04
C ALA A 38 -1.78 7.84 -1.35
N VAL A 39 -0.67 7.53 -0.69
CA VAL A 39 0.63 8.11 -0.99
C VAL A 39 1.41 7.10 -1.82
N HIS A 40 1.96 7.54 -2.95
CA HIS A 40 2.65 6.65 -3.88
C HIS A 40 4.17 6.72 -3.66
N VAL A 41 4.76 5.58 -3.32
CA VAL A 41 6.21 5.38 -3.36
C VAL A 41 6.45 3.99 -3.92
N ARG A 42 7.06 3.90 -5.10
CA ARG A 42 7.36 2.61 -5.72
C ARG A 42 8.21 1.75 -4.79
N LEU A 43 8.02 0.44 -4.86
CA LEU A 43 8.77 -0.50 -4.01
C LEU A 43 10.29 -0.25 -4.07
N GLY A 44 10.83 -0.02 -5.28
CA GLY A 44 12.25 0.22 -5.47
C GLY A 44 12.77 1.53 -4.87
N ASP A 45 11.88 2.46 -4.54
CA ASP A 45 12.24 3.78 -3.99
C ASP A 45 12.07 3.87 -2.48
N LEU A 46 11.57 2.85 -1.83
CA LEU A 46 11.26 2.89 -0.40
C LEU A 46 12.47 3.20 0.46
N GLY A 47 13.62 2.62 0.14
CA GLY A 47 14.85 2.86 0.89
C GLY A 47 15.24 4.33 0.92
N ALA A 48 15.10 5.02 -0.22
CA ALA A 48 15.43 6.43 -0.34
C ALA A 48 14.39 7.36 0.31
N ARG A 49 13.20 6.84 0.60
CA ARG A 49 12.07 7.63 1.12
C ARG A 49 11.73 7.36 2.58
N LEU A 50 12.53 6.53 3.26
CA LEU A 50 12.24 6.13 4.66
C LEU A 50 12.05 7.32 5.59
N GLY A 51 12.86 8.35 5.44
CA GLY A 51 12.78 9.55 6.28
C GLY A 51 11.51 10.38 6.08
N LYS A 52 10.76 10.13 5.00
CA LYS A 52 9.53 10.85 4.69
C LYS A 52 8.28 10.08 5.05
N LEU A 53 8.43 8.84 5.53
CA LEU A 53 7.30 8.05 5.99
C LEU A 53 7.02 8.33 7.46
N PRO A 54 5.75 8.31 7.89
CA PRO A 54 5.44 8.55 9.29
C PRO A 54 5.95 7.42 10.18
N HIS A 55 6.54 7.77 11.32
CA HIS A 55 7.06 6.83 12.31
C HIS A 55 6.17 6.74 13.56
N ASP A 56 5.12 7.54 13.63
CA ASP A 56 4.26 7.70 14.79
C ASP A 56 2.85 7.15 14.58
N ARG A 57 2.60 6.47 13.46
CA ARG A 57 1.31 5.88 13.15
C ARG A 57 1.48 4.64 12.29
N GLU A 58 0.41 3.84 12.17
CA GLU A 58 0.41 2.67 11.30
C GLU A 58 0.44 3.07 9.83
N LEU A 59 1.25 2.33 9.06
CA LEU A 59 1.29 2.43 7.60
C LEU A 59 0.59 1.20 7.01
N TYR A 60 -0.48 1.42 6.29
CA TYR A 60 -1.17 0.36 5.55
C TYR A 60 -0.56 0.31 4.15
N VAL A 61 0.03 -0.83 3.80
CA VAL A 61 0.80 -0.98 2.56
C VAL A 61 -0.01 -1.79 1.56
N ILE A 62 -0.18 -1.23 0.35
CA ILE A 62 -1.04 -1.84 -0.67
C ILE A 62 -0.25 -1.97 -1.99
N CYS A 63 -0.50 -3.06 -2.71
CA CYS A 63 -0.09 -3.25 -4.09
C CYS A 63 -1.25 -3.79 -4.90
N ARG A 64 -0.99 -4.46 -6.02
CA ARG A 64 -2.08 -4.99 -6.84
C ARG A 64 -2.82 -6.14 -6.17
N SER A 65 -2.09 -7.14 -5.65
CA SER A 65 -2.67 -8.39 -5.15
C SER A 65 -2.09 -8.85 -3.81
N GLY A 66 -1.32 -8.01 -3.13
CA GLY A 66 -0.85 -8.27 -1.76
C GLY A 66 0.59 -8.78 -1.62
N ASN A 67 1.26 -9.19 -2.71
CA ASN A 67 2.59 -9.81 -2.61
C ASN A 67 3.72 -8.79 -2.45
N ARG A 68 3.80 -7.79 -3.31
CA ARG A 68 4.81 -6.73 -3.21
C ARG A 68 4.64 -5.95 -1.91
N SER A 69 3.40 -5.68 -1.52
CA SER A 69 3.12 -4.95 -0.28
C SER A 69 3.47 -5.76 0.96
N ALA A 70 3.29 -7.08 0.92
CA ALA A 70 3.73 -7.95 2.02
C ALA A 70 5.25 -7.85 2.21
N TYR A 71 6.01 -7.90 1.12
CA TYR A 71 7.46 -7.74 1.16
C TYR A 71 7.84 -6.36 1.71
N ALA A 72 7.21 -5.31 1.18
CA ALA A 72 7.47 -3.93 1.61
C ALA A 72 7.15 -3.75 3.10
N ALA A 73 6.01 -4.25 3.55
CA ALA A 73 5.60 -4.15 4.95
C ALA A 73 6.59 -4.83 5.89
N GLN A 74 7.09 -6.01 5.51
CA GLN A 74 8.13 -6.72 6.26
C GLN A 74 9.42 -5.91 6.32
N ALA A 75 9.87 -5.37 5.20
CA ALA A 75 11.11 -4.59 5.13
C ALA A 75 11.00 -3.31 5.98
N LEU A 76 9.87 -2.62 5.93
CA LEU A 76 9.63 -1.42 6.73
C LEU A 76 9.52 -1.74 8.21
N ALA A 77 8.85 -2.84 8.56
CA ALA A 77 8.75 -3.29 9.96
C ALA A 77 10.12 -3.60 10.55
N ALA A 78 11.01 -4.20 9.75
CA ALA A 78 12.39 -4.48 10.16
C ALA A 78 13.18 -3.19 10.44
N ARG A 79 12.73 -2.06 9.89
CA ARG A 79 13.30 -0.72 10.14
C ARG A 79 12.60 0.02 11.26
N GLY A 80 11.70 -0.63 11.98
CA GLY A 80 11.01 -0.05 13.13
C GLY A 80 9.71 0.68 12.82
N LEU A 81 9.22 0.63 11.57
CA LEU A 81 7.92 1.22 11.25
C LEU A 81 6.79 0.24 11.59
N ASN A 82 5.64 0.79 11.91
CA ASN A 82 4.46 0.00 12.25
C ASN A 82 3.61 -0.19 10.99
N THR A 83 3.66 -1.40 10.41
CA THR A 83 3.04 -1.68 9.12
C THR A 83 1.93 -2.71 9.20
N VAL A 84 0.97 -2.58 8.30
CA VAL A 84 -0.11 -3.56 8.07
C VAL A 84 -0.17 -3.80 6.56
N ASN A 85 -0.24 -5.06 6.14
CA ASN A 85 -0.39 -5.40 4.73
C ASN A 85 -1.86 -5.47 4.34
N VAL A 86 -2.23 -4.81 3.24
CA VAL A 86 -3.55 -4.96 2.63
C VAL A 86 -3.49 -6.19 1.71
N SER A 87 -3.95 -7.33 2.20
CA SER A 87 -3.63 -8.65 1.64
C SER A 87 -4.24 -8.94 0.28
N ASP A 88 -5.38 -8.32 -0.06
CA ASP A 88 -6.02 -8.48 -1.38
C ASP A 88 -5.69 -7.33 -2.34
N GLY A 89 -5.01 -6.31 -1.87
CA GLY A 89 -4.53 -5.20 -2.67
C GLY A 89 -5.62 -4.44 -3.41
N MET A 90 -5.21 -3.77 -4.48
CA MET A 90 -6.13 -2.97 -5.30
C MET A 90 -7.17 -3.83 -6.02
N THR A 91 -6.85 -5.10 -6.30
CA THR A 91 -7.84 -6.03 -6.85
C THR A 91 -9.04 -6.16 -5.91
N GLY A 92 -8.78 -6.40 -4.63
CA GLY A 92 -9.85 -6.45 -3.62
C GLY A 92 -10.52 -5.10 -3.39
N TRP A 93 -9.75 -4.01 -3.47
CA TRP A 93 -10.27 -2.64 -3.36
C TRP A 93 -11.37 -2.39 -4.40
N ALA A 94 -11.09 -2.76 -5.66
CA ALA A 94 -12.03 -2.59 -6.77
C ALA A 94 -13.26 -3.51 -6.61
N VAL A 95 -13.04 -4.76 -6.19
CA VAL A 95 -14.15 -5.71 -5.93
C VAL A 95 -15.06 -5.18 -4.83
N ALA A 96 -14.48 -4.55 -3.81
CA ALA A 96 -15.25 -3.95 -2.72
C ALA A 96 -15.97 -2.67 -3.13
N GLY A 97 -15.75 -2.19 -4.36
CA GLY A 97 -16.42 -0.98 -4.86
C GLY A 97 -15.93 0.31 -4.22
N ARG A 98 -14.72 0.33 -3.68
CA ARG A 98 -14.17 1.53 -3.02
C ARG A 98 -13.71 2.55 -4.06
N PRO A 99 -13.73 3.85 -3.71
CA PRO A 99 -13.43 4.91 -4.67
C PRO A 99 -12.00 4.81 -5.24
N MET A 100 -11.87 5.10 -6.52
CA MET A 100 -10.59 5.18 -7.20
C MET A 100 -10.54 6.43 -8.06
N VAL A 101 -9.33 6.95 -8.27
CA VAL A 101 -9.07 8.05 -9.22
C VAL A 101 -7.94 7.63 -10.15
N SER A 102 -7.91 8.22 -11.34
CA SER A 102 -6.79 8.05 -12.28
C SER A 102 -6.03 9.37 -12.43
N GLU A 103 -4.78 9.29 -12.91
CA GLU A 103 -3.97 10.48 -13.13
C GLU A 103 -4.01 10.97 -14.58
N ASP A 104 -4.55 10.17 -15.50
CA ASP A 104 -4.57 10.47 -16.93
C ASP A 104 -5.95 10.83 -17.46
N GLY A 105 -6.94 11.02 -16.60
CA GLY A 105 -8.29 11.37 -16.98
C GLY A 105 -9.13 10.23 -17.54
N THR A 106 -8.59 9.01 -17.58
CA THR A 106 -9.36 7.83 -18.00
C THR A 106 -10.23 7.31 -16.85
N GLU A 107 -11.15 6.40 -17.16
CA GLU A 107 -11.91 5.69 -16.13
C GLU A 107 -10.94 4.91 -15.24
N PRO A 108 -10.93 5.15 -13.92
CA PRO A 108 -10.01 4.45 -13.04
C PRO A 108 -10.19 2.94 -13.07
N HIS A 109 -9.07 2.21 -13.15
CA HIS A 109 -9.09 0.75 -13.14
C HIS A 109 -7.79 0.22 -12.55
N VAL A 110 -7.78 -1.06 -12.19
CA VAL A 110 -6.59 -1.73 -11.67
C VAL A 110 -5.85 -2.34 -12.87
N ALA A 111 -4.73 -1.74 -13.20
CA ALA A 111 -3.89 -2.20 -14.30
C ALA A 111 -3.13 -3.48 -13.94
#